data_671a981a0a289ac2544171efa62c1a8a
#
_entry.id   671a981a0a289ac2544171efa62c1a8a
#
_cell.length_a   1.000
_cell.length_b   1.000
_cell.length_c   1.000
_cell.angle_alpha   90.00
_cell.angle_beta   90.00
_cell.angle_gamma   90.00
#
_symmetry.space_group_name_H-M   'P 1'
#
loop_
_entity.id
_entity.type
_entity.pdbx_description
1 polymer ?
#
loop_
_entity_poly.entity_id
_entity_poly.type
_entity_poly.pdbx_seq_one_letter_code
_entity_poly.pdbx_strand_id
1 'polypeptide(L)'
;MRIAKYFRTIKLLYRSISHAVDMKEFQSLEDFLENCGPIKHGQASQSLDLGCGGKPRNPFKASTLWGVDIASSAQSQIIRADLTQEPIPFPDDSMDFITAFDFIEHVPRVVYLPNVRYPFIELMNEIHRVLKPDGFFLSHTPVFPFSACFTDPTHVNPITSETFSLYFDNQRQWGRMYGFRGSFAIVNQAIVGTHLLSLLQKRN
;
A
#
# COMPACT_ATOMS: atom_id res chain seq x y z
N MET A 1 -19.70 -6.81 -40.42
CA MET A 1 -18.61 -5.85 -40.07
C MET A 1 -18.78 -5.23 -38.65
N ARG A 2 -19.95 -4.77 -38.21
CA ARG A 2 -20.16 -4.19 -36.86
C ARG A 2 -19.93 -5.16 -35.69
N ILE A 3 -20.42 -6.40 -35.79
CA ILE A 3 -20.30 -7.43 -34.73
C ILE A 3 -18.84 -7.79 -34.44
N ALA A 4 -18.03 -8.02 -35.47
CA ALA A 4 -16.60 -8.34 -35.29
C ALA A 4 -15.81 -7.20 -34.62
N LYS A 5 -16.18 -5.94 -34.91
CA LYS A 5 -15.60 -4.76 -34.24
C LYS A 5 -15.98 -4.74 -32.76
N TYR A 6 -17.21 -5.10 -32.39
CA TYR A 6 -17.71 -5.17 -31.03
C TYR A 6 -16.93 -6.22 -30.20
N PHE A 7 -16.80 -7.43 -30.74
CA PHE A 7 -16.01 -8.50 -30.08
C PHE A 7 -14.53 -8.13 -29.91
N ARG A 8 -13.95 -7.45 -30.89
CA ARG A 8 -12.56 -6.95 -30.78
C ARG A 8 -12.44 -5.92 -29.67
N THR A 9 -13.38 -4.98 -29.55
CA THR A 9 -13.38 -3.96 -28.50
C THR A 9 -13.54 -4.57 -27.11
N ILE A 10 -14.49 -5.50 -26.93
CA ILE A 10 -14.67 -6.23 -25.67
C ILE A 10 -13.39 -6.99 -25.29
N LYS A 11 -12.76 -7.68 -26.25
CA LYS A 11 -11.50 -8.41 -26.01
C LYS A 11 -10.35 -7.47 -25.61
N LEU A 12 -10.27 -6.28 -26.18
CA LEU A 12 -9.27 -5.27 -25.80
C LEU A 12 -9.53 -4.72 -24.41
N LEU A 13 -10.79 -4.39 -24.06
CA LEU A 13 -11.18 -3.95 -22.74
C LEU A 13 -10.87 -5.03 -21.69
N TYR A 14 -11.27 -6.27 -21.93
CA TYR A 14 -10.96 -7.39 -21.04
C TYR A 14 -9.47 -7.54 -20.80
N ARG A 15 -8.64 -7.49 -21.84
CA ARG A 15 -7.17 -7.56 -21.72
C ARG A 15 -6.59 -6.42 -20.91
N SER A 16 -7.19 -5.23 -20.95
CA SER A 16 -6.71 -4.06 -20.23
C SER A 16 -7.01 -4.11 -18.73
N ILE A 17 -8.05 -4.85 -18.32
CA ILE A 17 -8.52 -4.91 -16.93
C ILE A 17 -8.53 -6.33 -16.36
N SER A 18 -8.14 -7.34 -17.14
CA SER A 18 -8.28 -8.77 -16.77
C SER A 18 -7.65 -9.09 -15.42
N HIS A 19 -6.49 -8.51 -15.12
CA HIS A 19 -5.80 -8.77 -13.86
C HIS A 19 -6.61 -8.29 -12.64
N ALA A 20 -7.36 -7.19 -12.77
CA ALA A 20 -8.24 -6.72 -11.71
C ALA A 20 -9.53 -7.56 -11.61
N VAL A 21 -10.06 -8.00 -12.77
CA VAL A 21 -11.29 -8.82 -12.85
C VAL A 21 -11.08 -10.23 -12.27
N ASP A 22 -9.86 -10.79 -12.41
CA ASP A 22 -9.53 -12.14 -11.94
C ASP A 22 -9.11 -12.17 -10.45
N MET A 23 -9.09 -11.01 -9.77
CA MET A 23 -8.76 -10.95 -8.35
C MET A 23 -9.90 -11.47 -7.47
N LYS A 24 -9.53 -12.08 -6.33
CA LYS A 24 -10.51 -12.40 -5.30
C LYS A 24 -11.18 -11.15 -4.78
N GLU A 25 -12.45 -11.26 -4.41
CA GLU A 25 -13.21 -10.22 -3.73
C GLU A 25 -13.58 -10.67 -2.33
N PHE A 26 -13.51 -9.76 -1.37
CA PHE A 26 -13.97 -9.93 -0.01
C PHE A 26 -15.00 -8.86 0.35
N GLN A 27 -15.83 -9.13 1.34
CA GLN A 27 -16.88 -8.20 1.77
C GLN A 27 -16.32 -7.09 2.68
N SER A 28 -15.25 -7.41 3.42
CA SER A 28 -14.65 -6.50 4.39
C SER A 28 -13.14 -6.72 4.56
N LEU A 29 -12.50 -5.79 5.26
CA LEU A 29 -11.11 -5.92 5.71
C LEU A 29 -10.93 -7.12 6.65
N GLU A 30 -11.90 -7.35 7.53
CA GLU A 30 -11.89 -8.45 8.49
C GLU A 30 -11.88 -9.79 7.75
N ASP A 31 -12.79 -9.98 6.78
CA ASP A 31 -12.83 -11.19 5.94
C ASP A 31 -11.51 -11.42 5.20
N PHE A 32 -10.90 -10.33 4.68
CA PHE A 32 -9.60 -10.41 4.02
C PHE A 32 -8.51 -10.88 4.98
N LEU A 33 -8.42 -10.29 6.17
CA LEU A 33 -7.39 -10.63 7.16
C LEU A 33 -7.57 -12.06 7.70
N GLU A 34 -8.79 -12.50 7.95
CA GLU A 34 -9.08 -13.90 8.36
C GLU A 34 -8.61 -14.89 7.29
N ASN A 35 -8.74 -14.54 6.00
CA ASN A 35 -8.29 -15.36 4.89
C ASN A 35 -6.77 -15.39 4.71
N CYS A 36 -6.03 -14.44 5.30
CA CYS A 36 -4.55 -14.43 5.32
C CYS A 36 -3.96 -15.49 6.28
N GLY A 37 -4.79 -16.14 7.08
CA GLY A 37 -4.36 -17.08 8.11
C GLY A 37 -3.84 -16.38 9.37
N PRO A 38 -3.35 -17.15 10.36
CA PRO A 38 -2.94 -16.59 11.65
C PRO A 38 -1.67 -15.74 11.48
N ILE A 39 -1.83 -14.42 11.66
CA ILE A 39 -0.71 -13.48 11.71
C ILE A 39 -0.17 -13.51 13.14
N LYS A 40 0.96 -14.18 13.35
CA LYS A 40 1.57 -14.29 14.67
C LYS A 40 2.34 -13.01 15.02
N HIS A 41 2.11 -12.50 16.19
CA HIS A 41 2.88 -11.39 16.76
C HIS A 41 3.07 -11.58 18.27
N GLY A 42 4.10 -10.95 18.82
CA GLY A 42 4.37 -10.98 20.27
C GLY A 42 3.33 -10.19 21.07
N GLN A 43 3.28 -10.44 22.40
CA GLN A 43 2.38 -9.70 23.30
C GLN A 43 2.65 -8.18 23.31
N ALA A 44 3.90 -7.76 23.04
CA ALA A 44 4.32 -6.36 22.98
C ALA A 44 4.48 -5.87 21.52
N SER A 45 3.47 -6.14 20.68
CA SER A 45 3.49 -5.74 19.27
C SER A 45 3.22 -4.24 19.06
N GLN A 46 3.86 -3.67 18.05
CA GLN A 46 3.73 -2.27 17.66
C GLN A 46 3.17 -2.13 16.24
N SER A 47 2.20 -1.24 16.07
CA SER A 47 1.60 -0.89 14.78
C SER A 47 1.75 0.60 14.50
N LEU A 48 1.99 0.94 13.24
CA LEU A 48 2.08 2.31 12.75
C LEU A 48 1.11 2.50 11.59
N ASP A 49 0.25 3.52 11.68
CA ASP A 49 -0.69 3.89 10.61
C ASP A 49 -0.21 5.14 9.88
N LEU A 50 0.06 5.03 8.59
CA LEU A 50 0.57 6.10 7.74
C LEU A 50 -0.59 6.86 7.09
N GLY A 51 -0.55 8.21 7.11
CA GLY A 51 -1.64 9.05 6.64
C GLY A 51 -2.90 8.88 7.50
N CYS A 52 -2.74 8.72 8.81
CA CYS A 52 -3.79 8.28 9.72
C CYS A 52 -4.88 9.33 9.99
N GLY A 53 -4.70 10.58 9.57
CA GLY A 53 -5.54 11.69 10.00
C GLY A 53 -5.50 11.86 11.51
N GLY A 54 -6.67 12.04 12.13
CA GLY A 54 -6.79 12.13 13.59
C GLY A 54 -7.10 10.81 14.30
N LYS A 55 -7.15 9.67 13.60
CA LYS A 55 -7.58 8.36 14.14
C LYS A 55 -6.78 7.20 13.53
N PRO A 56 -5.62 6.87 14.08
CA PRO A 56 -4.86 5.71 13.64
C PRO A 56 -5.68 4.41 13.72
N ARG A 57 -5.59 3.57 12.70
CA ARG A 57 -6.29 2.29 12.60
C ARG A 57 -5.38 1.14 13.08
N ASN A 58 -5.95 0.17 13.79
CA ASN A 58 -5.23 -0.97 14.36
C ASN A 58 -5.88 -2.31 13.98
N PRO A 59 -5.90 -2.69 12.71
CA PRO A 59 -6.56 -3.93 12.27
C PRO A 59 -5.90 -5.19 12.81
N PHE A 60 -4.61 -5.13 13.13
CA PHE A 60 -3.85 -6.25 13.70
C PHE A 60 -3.97 -6.36 15.22
N LYS A 61 -4.70 -5.45 15.87
CA LYS A 61 -4.89 -5.41 17.33
C LYS A 61 -3.55 -5.41 18.10
N ALA A 62 -2.55 -4.70 17.55
CA ALA A 62 -1.26 -4.51 18.20
C ALA A 62 -1.43 -3.82 19.56
N SER A 63 -0.56 -4.13 20.53
CA SER A 63 -0.63 -3.58 21.88
C SER A 63 -0.30 -2.10 21.95
N THR A 64 0.52 -1.61 21.02
CA THR A 64 0.87 -0.19 20.89
C THR A 64 0.54 0.27 19.48
N LEU A 65 -0.12 1.43 19.38
CA LEU A 65 -0.52 2.05 18.12
C LEU A 65 0.06 3.43 17.99
N TRP A 66 0.73 3.68 16.88
CA TRP A 66 1.25 4.98 16.45
C TRP A 66 0.58 5.43 15.16
N GLY A 67 0.57 6.73 14.94
CA GLY A 67 0.15 7.33 13.67
C GLY A 67 1.18 8.32 13.15
N VAL A 68 1.25 8.46 11.83
CA VAL A 68 1.97 9.55 11.17
C VAL A 68 1.03 10.24 10.20
N ASP A 69 1.02 11.56 10.24
CA ASP A 69 0.23 12.38 9.32
C ASP A 69 0.93 13.72 9.03
N ILE A 70 0.61 14.33 7.90
CA ILE A 70 1.11 15.66 7.55
C ILE A 70 0.47 16.74 8.44
N ALA A 71 -0.77 16.51 8.89
CA ALA A 71 -1.47 17.41 9.78
C ALA A 71 -0.96 17.25 11.22
N SER A 72 -0.88 18.38 11.94
CA SER A 72 -0.58 18.37 13.37
C SER A 72 -1.73 17.78 14.17
N SER A 73 -1.41 16.98 15.18
CA SER A 73 -2.38 16.41 16.11
C SER A 73 -2.01 16.77 17.56
N ALA A 74 -3.04 16.93 18.41
CA ALA A 74 -2.85 17.06 19.86
C ALA A 74 -2.61 15.69 20.55
N GLN A 75 -2.79 14.58 19.83
CA GLN A 75 -2.58 13.23 20.36
C GLN A 75 -1.09 12.89 20.32
N SER A 76 -0.51 12.52 21.45
CA SER A 76 0.93 12.23 21.57
C SER A 76 1.39 11.02 20.76
N GLN A 77 0.48 10.10 20.40
CA GLN A 77 0.77 8.95 19.56
C GLN A 77 0.74 9.25 18.04
N ILE A 78 0.37 10.47 17.63
CA ILE A 78 0.40 10.89 16.23
C ILE A 78 1.55 11.86 16.04
N ILE A 79 2.51 11.45 15.20
CA ILE A 79 3.70 12.27 14.89
C ILE A 79 3.45 12.97 13.55
N ARG A 80 3.74 14.28 13.51
CA ARG A 80 3.67 15.04 12.27
C ARG A 80 4.89 14.76 11.40
N ALA A 81 4.68 14.31 10.16
CA ALA A 81 5.71 14.24 9.12
C ALA A 81 5.07 14.27 7.73
N ASP A 82 5.72 14.91 6.78
CA ASP A 82 5.39 14.84 5.36
C ASP A 82 6.16 13.68 4.71
N LEU A 83 5.53 12.52 4.64
CA LEU A 83 6.15 11.29 4.13
C LEU A 83 6.45 11.32 2.61
N THR A 84 6.12 12.40 1.92
CA THR A 84 6.58 12.64 0.54
C THR A 84 7.98 13.27 0.50
N GLN A 85 8.46 13.80 1.62
CA GLN A 85 9.72 14.53 1.74
C GLN A 85 10.60 14.08 2.90
N GLU A 86 9.98 13.55 3.97
CA GLU A 86 10.64 13.20 5.23
C GLU A 86 10.61 11.67 5.43
N PRO A 87 11.62 11.09 6.08
CA PRO A 87 11.61 9.69 6.44
C PRO A 87 10.51 9.40 7.48
N ILE A 88 10.12 8.14 7.60
CA ILE A 88 9.25 7.70 8.69
C ILE A 88 9.99 7.91 10.03
N PRO A 89 9.43 8.68 11.00
CA PRO A 89 10.12 9.12 12.22
C PRO A 89 10.24 8.02 13.29
N PHE A 90 10.61 6.81 12.86
CA PHE A 90 10.82 5.65 13.71
C PHE A 90 12.13 4.94 13.36
N PRO A 91 12.77 4.27 14.34
CA PRO A 91 13.99 3.50 14.11
C PRO A 91 13.79 2.34 13.14
N ASP A 92 14.89 1.81 12.61
CA ASP A 92 14.91 0.56 11.87
C ASP A 92 14.36 -0.58 12.73
N ASP A 93 13.65 -1.53 12.10
CA ASP A 93 13.17 -2.76 12.72
C ASP A 93 12.35 -2.53 14.02
N SER A 94 11.54 -1.47 14.07
CA SER A 94 10.80 -1.07 15.27
C SER A 94 9.34 -1.48 15.27
N MET A 95 8.72 -1.67 14.09
CA MET A 95 7.30 -1.96 13.95
C MET A 95 7.05 -3.40 13.52
N ASP A 96 6.08 -4.06 14.17
CA ASP A 96 5.57 -5.36 13.75
C ASP A 96 4.62 -5.21 12.57
N PHE A 97 3.84 -4.11 12.55
CA PHE A 97 2.86 -3.80 11.53
C PHE A 97 2.96 -2.35 11.08
N ILE A 98 2.82 -2.14 9.78
CA ILE A 98 2.58 -0.81 9.20
C ILE A 98 1.30 -0.90 8.36
N THR A 99 0.45 0.11 8.46
CA THR A 99 -0.78 0.22 7.67
C THR A 99 -0.81 1.53 6.90
N ALA A 100 -1.49 1.54 5.76
CA ALA A 100 -1.77 2.74 4.98
C ALA A 100 -3.17 2.60 4.36
N PHE A 101 -4.10 3.43 4.83
CA PHE A 101 -5.48 3.45 4.36
C PHE A 101 -5.76 4.76 3.65
N ASP A 102 -6.09 4.67 2.37
CA ASP A 102 -6.41 5.83 1.53
C ASP A 102 -5.29 6.92 1.61
N PHE A 103 -4.04 6.45 1.53
CA PHE A 103 -2.87 7.30 1.68
C PHE A 103 -1.88 7.18 0.51
N ILE A 104 -1.59 5.97 0.03
CA ILE A 104 -0.54 5.73 -0.99
C ILE A 104 -0.86 6.45 -2.30
N GLU A 105 -2.13 6.57 -2.66
CA GLU A 105 -2.60 7.25 -3.85
C GLU A 105 -2.25 8.74 -3.88
N HIS A 106 -2.00 9.34 -2.72
CA HIS A 106 -1.58 10.74 -2.58
C HIS A 106 -0.06 10.92 -2.65
N VAL A 107 0.73 9.84 -2.60
CA VAL A 107 2.20 9.91 -2.65
C VAL A 107 2.69 9.97 -4.10
N PRO A 108 3.36 11.04 -4.55
CA PRO A 108 3.76 11.17 -5.95
C PRO A 108 4.68 10.05 -6.43
N ARG A 109 4.47 9.59 -7.66
CA ARG A 109 5.38 8.61 -8.30
C ARG A 109 6.71 9.25 -8.67
N VAL A 110 6.66 10.47 -9.19
CA VAL A 110 7.83 11.20 -9.67
C VAL A 110 7.70 12.66 -9.29
N VAL A 111 8.78 13.23 -8.79
CA VAL A 111 8.96 14.67 -8.59
C VAL A 111 10.21 15.10 -9.35
N TYR A 112 10.12 16.21 -10.10
CA TYR A 112 11.21 16.63 -11.01
C TYR A 112 12.08 17.76 -10.45
N LEU A 113 11.61 18.50 -9.46
CA LEU A 113 12.33 19.67 -8.92
C LEU A 113 12.59 19.52 -7.42
N PRO A 114 13.76 19.97 -6.92
CA PRO A 114 14.93 20.47 -7.67
C PRO A 114 15.68 19.36 -8.42
N ASN A 115 15.52 18.09 -7.99
CA ASN A 115 16.08 16.89 -8.59
C ASN A 115 14.99 15.83 -8.81
N VAL A 116 15.24 14.90 -9.72
CA VAL A 116 14.32 13.77 -9.92
C VAL A 116 14.34 12.87 -8.68
N ARG A 117 13.16 12.65 -8.11
CA ARG A 117 12.92 11.74 -7.00
C ARG A 117 11.73 10.84 -7.30
N TYR A 118 11.66 9.73 -6.59
CA TYR A 118 10.58 8.76 -6.67
C TYR A 118 9.94 8.54 -5.29
N PRO A 119 9.13 9.51 -4.77
CA PRO A 119 8.64 9.49 -3.40
C PRO A 119 7.93 8.20 -3.00
N PHE A 120 7.15 7.58 -3.91
CA PHE A 120 6.52 6.29 -3.62
C PHE A 120 7.55 5.15 -3.42
N ILE A 121 8.63 5.12 -4.20
CA ILE A 121 9.73 4.15 -4.02
C ILE A 121 10.48 4.44 -2.71
N GLU A 122 10.71 5.70 -2.40
CA GLU A 122 11.37 6.14 -1.16
C GLU A 122 10.52 5.75 0.06
N LEU A 123 9.20 5.98 0.03
CA LEU A 123 8.27 5.54 1.06
C LEU A 123 8.32 4.01 1.25
N MET A 124 8.33 3.24 0.19
CA MET A 124 8.41 1.78 0.28
C MET A 124 9.75 1.30 0.87
N ASN A 125 10.84 2.04 0.65
CA ASN A 125 12.11 1.79 1.34
C ASN A 125 11.99 2.07 2.84
N GLU A 126 11.33 3.17 3.22
CA GLU A 126 11.12 3.53 4.62
C GLU A 126 10.20 2.54 5.35
N ILE A 127 9.12 2.11 4.70
CA ILE A 127 8.25 1.04 5.22
C ILE A 127 9.08 -0.22 5.47
N HIS A 128 9.92 -0.61 4.51
CA HIS A 128 10.79 -1.79 4.68
C HIS A 128 11.81 -1.58 5.81
N ARG A 129 12.41 -0.39 5.93
CA ARG A 129 13.39 -0.07 6.98
C ARG A 129 12.78 -0.19 8.37
N VAL A 130 11.60 0.40 8.57
CA VAL A 130 10.96 0.51 9.89
C VAL A 130 10.29 -0.79 10.33
N LEU A 131 9.83 -1.62 9.40
CA LEU A 131 9.31 -2.95 9.73
C LEU A 131 10.42 -3.84 10.30
N LYS A 132 10.08 -4.60 11.35
CA LYS A 132 10.91 -5.71 11.83
C LYS A 132 11.04 -6.80 10.75
N PRO A 133 12.08 -7.65 10.81
CA PRO A 133 12.10 -8.87 10.01
C PRO A 133 10.80 -9.65 10.16
N ASP A 134 10.24 -10.12 9.04
CA ASP A 134 8.93 -10.79 8.97
C ASP A 134 7.72 -9.93 9.37
N GLY A 135 7.89 -8.66 9.65
CA GLY A 135 6.79 -7.71 9.88
C GLY A 135 5.92 -7.49 8.64
N PHE A 136 4.72 -6.97 8.84
CA PHE A 136 3.71 -6.88 7.78
C PHE A 136 3.37 -5.44 7.44
N PHE A 137 3.22 -5.19 6.14
CA PHE A 137 2.65 -3.96 5.60
C PHE A 137 1.29 -4.25 4.96
N LEU A 138 0.25 -3.56 5.41
CA LEU A 138 -1.10 -3.60 4.84
C LEU A 138 -1.41 -2.28 4.14
N SER A 139 -1.63 -2.33 2.84
CA SER A 139 -2.15 -1.22 2.04
C SER A 139 -3.62 -1.44 1.72
N HIS A 140 -4.43 -0.41 1.90
CA HIS A 140 -5.81 -0.29 1.43
C HIS A 140 -5.90 0.98 0.60
N THR A 141 -6.09 0.88 -0.71
CA THR A 141 -6.01 2.02 -1.64
C THR A 141 -6.97 1.85 -2.82
N PRO A 142 -7.60 2.92 -3.31
CA PRO A 142 -8.40 2.85 -4.53
C PRO A 142 -7.60 2.27 -5.68
N VAL A 143 -8.22 1.37 -6.46
CA VAL A 143 -7.52 0.63 -7.51
C VAL A 143 -8.13 0.85 -8.89
N PHE A 144 -7.29 0.93 -9.92
CA PHE A 144 -7.73 0.86 -11.30
C PHE A 144 -8.36 -0.52 -11.60
N PRO A 145 -9.53 -0.61 -12.28
CA PRO A 145 -10.15 0.42 -13.10
C PRO A 145 -11.30 1.23 -12.44
N PHE A 146 -11.45 1.18 -11.13
CA PHE A 146 -12.56 1.88 -10.47
C PHE A 146 -12.37 3.39 -10.51
N SER A 147 -13.48 4.14 -10.67
CA SER A 147 -13.46 5.61 -10.73
C SER A 147 -12.89 6.26 -9.46
N ALA A 148 -13.03 5.63 -8.31
CA ALA A 148 -12.47 6.10 -7.05
C ALA A 148 -10.95 6.38 -7.14
N CYS A 149 -10.22 5.67 -8.01
CA CYS A 149 -8.80 5.89 -8.26
C CYS A 149 -8.49 7.30 -8.84
N PHE A 150 -9.46 7.96 -9.46
CA PHE A 150 -9.30 9.22 -10.18
C PHE A 150 -10.27 10.33 -9.75
N THR A 151 -11.24 10.04 -8.88
CA THR A 151 -12.27 10.98 -8.48
C THR A 151 -11.72 12.13 -7.64
N ASP A 152 -10.80 11.83 -6.74
CA ASP A 152 -10.11 12.82 -5.94
C ASP A 152 -8.97 13.45 -6.77
N PRO A 153 -8.95 14.78 -6.94
CA PRO A 153 -7.91 15.46 -7.72
C PRO A 153 -6.50 15.38 -7.11
N THR A 154 -6.39 14.95 -5.85
CA THR A 154 -5.11 14.75 -5.16
C THR A 154 -4.57 13.32 -5.28
N HIS A 155 -5.29 12.42 -5.95
CA HIS A 155 -4.81 11.09 -6.31
C HIS A 155 -3.80 11.17 -7.46
N VAL A 156 -2.54 11.24 -7.13
CA VAL A 156 -1.42 11.38 -8.08
C VAL A 156 -0.68 10.07 -8.35
N ASN A 157 -1.05 8.99 -7.66
CA ASN A 157 -0.45 7.66 -7.76
C ASN A 157 -1.52 6.58 -8.03
N PRO A 158 -2.01 6.44 -9.26
CA PRO A 158 -2.97 5.39 -9.59
C PRO A 158 -2.36 3.99 -9.35
N ILE A 159 -2.96 3.22 -8.46
CA ILE A 159 -2.53 1.86 -8.14
C ILE A 159 -3.29 0.86 -9.01
N THR A 160 -2.58 -0.18 -9.47
CA THR A 160 -3.15 -1.34 -10.16
C THR A 160 -2.93 -2.59 -9.31
N SER A 161 -3.67 -3.65 -9.60
CA SER A 161 -3.48 -4.96 -8.96
C SER A 161 -2.06 -5.54 -9.12
N GLU A 162 -1.30 -5.06 -10.10
CA GLU A 162 0.07 -5.50 -10.37
C GLU A 162 1.15 -4.61 -9.72
N THR A 163 0.79 -3.44 -9.18
CA THR A 163 1.77 -2.46 -8.71
C THR A 163 2.70 -3.07 -7.65
N PHE A 164 2.17 -3.73 -6.64
CA PHE A 164 3.01 -4.32 -5.58
C PHE A 164 3.75 -5.56 -6.06
N SER A 165 3.08 -6.45 -6.79
CA SER A 165 3.66 -7.72 -7.23
C SER A 165 4.78 -7.58 -8.26
N LEU A 166 4.75 -6.54 -9.09
CA LEU A 166 5.82 -6.29 -10.07
C LEU A 166 6.99 -5.51 -9.47
N TYR A 167 6.71 -4.51 -8.62
CA TYR A 167 7.73 -3.55 -8.22
C TYR A 167 8.40 -3.89 -6.88
N PHE A 168 7.68 -4.53 -5.93
CA PHE A 168 8.14 -4.68 -4.55
C PHE A 168 8.23 -6.12 -4.07
N ASP A 169 7.60 -7.06 -4.79
CA ASP A 169 7.68 -8.49 -4.48
C ASP A 169 9.07 -9.06 -4.78
N ASN A 170 9.53 -9.99 -3.95
CA ASN A 170 10.86 -10.59 -4.01
C ASN A 170 11.17 -11.39 -5.28
N GLN A 171 10.17 -11.68 -6.12
CA GLN A 171 10.35 -12.41 -7.38
C GLN A 171 10.68 -11.51 -8.56
N ARG A 172 10.05 -10.32 -8.66
CA ARG A 172 10.18 -9.41 -9.81
C ARG A 172 11.09 -8.23 -9.54
N GLN A 173 10.88 -7.52 -8.43
CA GLN A 173 11.70 -6.41 -7.93
C GLN A 173 12.00 -5.30 -8.96
N TRP A 174 11.05 -4.94 -9.83
CA TRP A 174 11.26 -3.89 -10.82
C TRP A 174 11.51 -2.51 -10.17
N GLY A 175 11.07 -2.31 -8.94
CA GLY A 175 11.36 -1.10 -8.16
C GLY A 175 12.86 -0.81 -7.99
N ARG A 176 13.72 -1.84 -8.12
CA ARG A 176 15.18 -1.67 -8.04
C ARG A 176 15.73 -0.71 -9.08
N MET A 177 15.12 -0.64 -10.26
CA MET A 177 15.49 0.33 -11.33
C MET A 177 15.30 1.78 -10.89
N TYR A 178 14.47 2.01 -9.89
CA TYR A 178 14.13 3.34 -9.35
C TYR A 178 14.65 3.54 -7.92
N GLY A 179 15.55 2.67 -7.44
CA GLY A 179 16.18 2.80 -6.13
C GLY A 179 15.48 2.07 -4.97
N PHE A 180 14.54 1.16 -5.24
CA PHE A 180 14.02 0.27 -4.20
C PHE A 180 15.12 -0.69 -3.74
N ARG A 181 15.34 -0.77 -2.42
CA ARG A 181 16.39 -1.58 -1.80
C ARG A 181 15.86 -2.74 -0.95
N GLY A 182 14.56 -2.67 -0.64
CA GLY A 182 13.90 -3.68 0.18
C GLY A 182 13.54 -4.96 -0.58
N SER A 183 12.79 -5.81 0.10
CA SER A 183 12.21 -7.05 -0.44
C SER A 183 10.94 -7.38 0.33
N PHE A 184 9.85 -7.64 -0.36
CA PHE A 184 8.60 -8.10 0.25
C PHE A 184 8.16 -9.41 -0.38
N ALA A 185 7.38 -10.19 0.34
CA ALA A 185 6.56 -11.26 -0.22
C ALA A 185 5.09 -10.82 -0.15
N ILE A 186 4.36 -10.94 -1.25
CA ILE A 186 2.91 -10.75 -1.25
C ILE A 186 2.28 -11.94 -0.53
N VAL A 187 1.68 -11.69 0.63
CA VAL A 187 0.97 -12.72 1.40
C VAL A 187 -0.43 -12.93 0.84
N ASN A 188 -1.13 -11.83 0.58
CA ASN A 188 -2.45 -11.85 -0.05
C ASN A 188 -2.74 -10.50 -0.71
N GLN A 189 -3.49 -10.55 -1.81
CA GLN A 189 -4.07 -9.37 -2.46
C GLN A 189 -5.51 -9.67 -2.88
N ALA A 190 -6.40 -8.71 -2.66
CA ALA A 190 -7.81 -8.85 -3.02
C ALA A 190 -8.49 -7.50 -3.19
N ILE A 191 -9.67 -7.52 -3.81
CA ILE A 191 -10.55 -6.35 -3.93
C ILE A 191 -11.54 -6.37 -2.77
N VAL A 192 -11.74 -5.20 -2.16
CA VAL A 192 -12.83 -4.93 -1.22
C VAL A 192 -13.53 -3.65 -1.69
N GLY A 193 -14.74 -3.77 -2.20
CA GLY A 193 -15.43 -2.66 -2.84
C GLY A 193 -14.67 -2.13 -4.06
N THR A 194 -14.13 -0.91 -3.98
CA THR A 194 -13.34 -0.27 -5.05
C THR A 194 -11.83 -0.19 -4.71
N HIS A 195 -11.41 -0.86 -3.64
CA HIS A 195 -10.05 -0.78 -3.12
C HIS A 195 -9.31 -2.10 -3.25
N LEU A 196 -8.01 -1.99 -3.47
CA LEU A 196 -7.06 -3.08 -3.37
C LEU A 196 -6.55 -3.16 -1.94
N LEU A 197 -6.76 -4.31 -1.32
CA LEU A 197 -6.04 -4.68 -0.11
C LEU A 197 -4.81 -5.50 -0.52
N SER A 198 -3.67 -5.11 0.00
CA SER A 198 -2.41 -5.81 -0.24
C SER A 198 -1.68 -6.02 1.08
N LEU A 199 -1.51 -7.27 1.48
CA LEU A 199 -0.73 -7.64 2.65
C LEU A 199 0.64 -8.15 2.19
N LEU A 200 1.67 -7.41 2.56
CA LEU A 200 3.06 -7.69 2.24
C LEU A 200 3.82 -8.04 3.51
N GLN A 201 4.72 -9.02 3.43
CA GLN A 201 5.61 -9.36 4.52
C GLN A 201 7.05 -8.97 4.17
N LYS A 202 7.74 -8.26 5.07
CA LYS A 202 9.17 -7.93 4.92
C LYS A 202 9.99 -9.21 4.76
N ARG A 203 10.89 -9.21 3.78
CA ARG A 203 11.92 -10.24 3.57
C ARG A 203 13.30 -9.61 3.64
N ASN A 204 14.25 -10.36 4.10
CA ASN A 204 15.67 -9.96 4.15
C ASN A 204 16.36 -10.17 2.79
#